data_0b0aaf9b94271d81858f088e57b3ded6
#
_entry.id   0b0aaf9b94271d81858f088e57b3ded6
#
_cell.length_a   1.000
_cell.length_b   1.000
_cell.length_c   1.000
_cell.angle_alpha   90.00
_cell.angle_beta   90.00
_cell.angle_gamma   90.00
#
_symmetry.space_group_name_H-M   'P 1'
#
loop_
_entity.id
_entity.type
_entity.pdbx_description
1 polymer ?
#
loop_
_entity_poly.entity_id
_entity_poly.type
_entity_poly.pdbx_seq_one_letter_code
_entity_poly.pdbx_strand_id
1 'polypeptide(L)'
;MNEVLNKATVASAQTETAVPGSPSVAAANAAAASFAALVEKLDYLDSSSVEQVRQAYRYADEAHLGQLRSSGEPYITHPIAVTALCASWKLDVQALMAALLHDAMEDCGITKSDLIDRFGSPVAELVDGLTKLDKLQFNTREENQAESFRKMLLAMARDVRVILIKLADRTHNMRTLSDMPRSKWQRISSE
;
A
#
# COMPACT_ATOMS: atom_id res chain seq x y z
N MET A 1 57.06 -27.14 -38.12
CA MET A 1 56.60 -26.08 -39.06
C MET A 1 55.14 -25.83 -38.73
N ASN A 2 54.92 -24.66 -38.25
CA ASN A 2 53.64 -23.94 -38.01
C ASN A 2 52.54 -24.59 -37.15
N GLU A 3 52.64 -24.27 -35.87
CA GLU A 3 51.54 -24.14 -34.94
C GLU A 3 50.66 -22.93 -35.26
N VAL A 4 49.36 -23.14 -35.29
CA VAL A 4 48.36 -22.03 -35.30
C VAL A 4 47.67 -22.02 -33.99
N LEU A 5 47.95 -21.03 -33.15
CA LEU A 5 47.26 -20.73 -31.90
C LEU A 5 45.80 -20.35 -32.18
N ASN A 6 44.88 -21.06 -31.59
CA ASN A 6 43.47 -20.70 -31.50
C ASN A 6 43.18 -20.07 -30.15
N LYS A 7 43.03 -18.73 -30.13
CA LYS A 7 42.59 -17.97 -28.97
C LYS A 7 41.11 -18.15 -28.79
N ALA A 8 40.70 -18.97 -27.83
CA ALA A 8 39.32 -18.99 -27.34
C ALA A 8 39.12 -17.78 -26.38
N THR A 9 38.29 -16.84 -26.82
CA THR A 9 37.79 -15.73 -25.98
C THR A 9 36.78 -16.30 -25.01
N VAL A 10 37.13 -16.34 -23.73
CA VAL A 10 36.19 -16.69 -22.65
C VAL A 10 35.38 -15.44 -22.36
N ALA A 11 34.13 -15.44 -22.78
CA ALA A 11 33.14 -14.47 -22.33
C ALA A 11 32.74 -14.83 -20.89
N SER A 12 33.20 -14.02 -19.93
CA SER A 12 32.78 -14.08 -18.55
C SER A 12 31.31 -13.60 -18.44
N ALA A 13 30.40 -14.55 -18.37
CA ALA A 13 29.04 -14.27 -17.94
C ALA A 13 29.08 -13.93 -16.45
N GLN A 14 28.90 -12.66 -16.13
CA GLN A 14 28.65 -12.21 -14.76
C GLN A 14 27.26 -12.70 -14.38
N THR A 15 27.18 -13.77 -13.61
CA THR A 15 25.96 -14.17 -12.90
C THR A 15 25.75 -13.17 -11.77
N GLU A 16 24.86 -12.24 -12.00
CA GLU A 16 24.31 -11.35 -10.98
C GLU A 16 23.59 -12.23 -9.93
N THR A 17 24.21 -12.43 -8.79
CA THR A 17 23.60 -13.12 -7.65
C THR A 17 22.51 -12.22 -7.09
N ALA A 18 21.25 -12.48 -7.49
CA ALA A 18 20.09 -11.84 -6.92
C ALA A 18 20.01 -12.13 -5.42
N VAL A 19 20.06 -11.09 -4.61
CA VAL A 19 19.80 -11.17 -3.17
C VAL A 19 18.33 -11.56 -3.00
N PRO A 20 17.99 -12.65 -2.26
CA PRO A 20 16.60 -13.04 -2.05
C PRO A 20 15.88 -11.94 -1.28
N GLY A 21 14.84 -11.36 -1.87
CA GLY A 21 13.99 -10.33 -1.25
C GLY A 21 14.05 -8.94 -1.88
N SER A 22 14.93 -8.67 -2.85
CA SER A 22 14.89 -7.40 -3.60
C SER A 22 13.87 -7.50 -4.74
N PRO A 23 12.95 -6.52 -4.88
CA PRO A 23 12.05 -6.48 -6.03
C PRO A 23 12.88 -6.40 -7.34
N SER A 24 12.43 -7.07 -8.38
CA SER A 24 13.08 -6.97 -9.67
C SER A 24 13.03 -5.51 -10.16
N VAL A 25 14.02 -5.08 -10.97
CA VAL A 25 14.05 -3.72 -11.55
C VAL A 25 12.73 -3.41 -12.29
N ALA A 26 12.13 -4.42 -12.95
CA ALA A 26 10.84 -4.28 -13.62
C ALA A 26 9.70 -3.99 -12.62
N ALA A 27 9.70 -4.64 -11.46
CA ALA A 27 8.69 -4.44 -10.42
C ALA A 27 8.81 -3.05 -9.77
N ALA A 28 10.03 -2.59 -9.49
CA ALA A 28 10.28 -1.23 -8.98
C ALA A 28 9.84 -0.16 -10.00
N ASN A 29 10.11 -0.38 -11.28
CA ASN A 29 9.66 0.51 -12.36
C ASN A 29 8.12 0.56 -12.47
N ALA A 30 7.43 -0.56 -12.27
CA ALA A 30 5.96 -0.61 -12.28
C ALA A 30 5.36 0.19 -11.11
N ALA A 31 5.92 0.08 -9.90
CA ALA A 31 5.49 0.87 -8.74
C ALA A 31 5.72 2.38 -8.98
N ALA A 32 6.88 2.76 -9.50
CA ALA A 32 7.19 4.14 -9.83
C ALA A 32 6.24 4.72 -10.90
N ALA A 33 5.92 3.95 -11.94
CA ALA A 33 4.95 4.35 -12.97
C ALA A 33 3.54 4.52 -12.39
N SER A 34 3.12 3.61 -11.49
CA SER A 34 1.83 3.71 -10.81
C SER A 34 1.75 4.96 -9.93
N PHE A 35 2.84 5.30 -9.24
CA PHE A 35 2.89 6.52 -8.44
C PHE A 35 2.90 7.79 -9.31
N ALA A 36 3.60 7.79 -10.45
CA ALA A 36 3.55 8.91 -11.40
C ALA A 36 2.11 9.16 -11.90
N ALA A 37 1.38 8.09 -12.26
CA ALA A 37 -0.02 8.18 -12.65
C ALA A 37 -0.95 8.65 -11.51
N LEU A 38 -0.63 8.35 -10.25
CA LEU A 38 -1.31 8.93 -9.10
C LEU A 38 -1.09 10.44 -9.03
N VAL A 39 0.16 10.90 -9.17
CA VAL A 39 0.49 12.34 -9.08
C VAL A 39 -0.25 13.17 -10.13
N GLU A 40 -0.48 12.63 -11.34
CA GLU A 40 -1.29 13.30 -12.37
C GLU A 40 -2.74 13.56 -11.93
N LYS A 41 -3.28 12.76 -11.01
CA LYS A 41 -4.64 12.93 -10.45
C LYS A 41 -4.72 13.95 -9.32
N LEU A 42 -3.59 14.45 -8.84
CA LEU A 42 -3.49 15.41 -7.73
C LEU A 42 -3.51 16.88 -8.22
N ASP A 43 -4.03 17.13 -9.41
CA ASP A 43 -4.14 18.45 -10.04
C ASP A 43 -4.94 19.49 -9.23
N TYR A 44 -5.73 19.03 -8.27
CA TYR A 44 -6.52 19.86 -7.36
C TYR A 44 -5.77 20.28 -6.09
N LEU A 45 -4.57 19.77 -5.86
CA LEU A 45 -3.72 20.10 -4.73
C LEU A 45 -2.63 21.10 -5.14
N ASP A 46 -2.20 21.91 -4.18
CA ASP A 46 -1.02 22.75 -4.36
C ASP A 46 0.28 21.92 -4.34
N SER A 47 1.37 22.51 -4.83
CA SER A 47 2.67 21.83 -4.95
C SER A 47 3.23 21.36 -3.61
N SER A 48 2.96 22.08 -2.51
CA SER A 48 3.39 21.70 -1.16
C SER A 48 2.66 20.45 -0.69
N SER A 49 1.35 20.37 -0.91
CA SER A 49 0.52 19.20 -0.60
C SER A 49 0.94 17.97 -1.42
N VAL A 50 1.25 18.14 -2.70
CA VAL A 50 1.75 17.06 -3.55
C VAL A 50 3.10 16.53 -3.03
N GLU A 51 3.99 17.41 -2.54
CA GLU A 51 5.27 16.97 -1.97
C GLU A 51 5.08 16.20 -0.65
N GLN A 52 4.09 16.56 0.18
CA GLN A 52 3.73 15.78 1.37
C GLN A 52 3.26 14.35 1.00
N VAL A 53 2.43 14.21 -0.05
CA VAL A 53 2.03 12.91 -0.57
C VAL A 53 3.24 12.11 -1.07
N ARG A 54 4.22 12.76 -1.74
CA ARG A 54 5.47 12.11 -2.16
C ARG A 54 6.29 11.60 -0.97
N GLN A 55 6.36 12.37 0.11
CA GLN A 55 7.06 11.95 1.34
C GLN A 55 6.39 10.73 1.98
N ALA A 56 5.05 10.72 2.05
CA ALA A 56 4.31 9.57 2.55
C ALA A 56 4.51 8.32 1.67
N TYR A 57 4.53 8.49 0.35
CA TYR A 57 4.84 7.41 -0.59
C TYR A 57 6.24 6.81 -0.34
N ARG A 58 7.28 7.65 -0.26
CA ARG A 58 8.66 7.17 -0.04
C ARG A 58 8.77 6.40 1.28
N TYR A 59 8.12 6.89 2.31
CA TYR A 59 8.11 6.23 3.63
C TYR A 59 7.37 4.89 3.60
N ALA A 60 6.22 4.83 2.93
CA ALA A 60 5.47 3.58 2.77
C ALA A 60 6.22 2.57 1.91
N ASP A 61 6.87 3.00 0.81
CA ASP A 61 7.67 2.15 -0.08
C ASP A 61 8.87 1.55 0.66
N GLU A 62 9.57 2.35 1.45
CA GLU A 62 10.67 1.89 2.31
C GLU A 62 10.19 0.91 3.38
N ALA A 63 9.05 1.18 4.02
CA ALA A 63 8.48 0.32 5.05
C ALA A 63 8.05 -1.06 4.52
N HIS A 64 7.51 -1.11 3.31
CA HIS A 64 7.08 -2.36 2.64
C HIS A 64 8.16 -2.98 1.76
N LEU A 65 9.42 -2.55 1.88
CA LEU A 65 10.51 -3.03 1.03
C LEU A 65 10.64 -4.57 1.13
N GLY A 66 10.62 -5.23 -0.02
CA GLY A 66 10.71 -6.70 -0.12
C GLY A 66 9.39 -7.44 0.10
N GLN A 67 8.31 -6.78 0.47
CA GLN A 67 6.98 -7.39 0.56
C GLN A 67 6.34 -7.47 -0.84
N LEU A 68 5.69 -8.60 -1.11
CA LEU A 68 4.98 -8.85 -2.38
C LEU A 68 3.52 -9.18 -2.12
N ARG A 69 2.66 -8.77 -3.05
CA ARG A 69 1.26 -9.21 -3.11
C ARG A 69 1.15 -10.65 -3.63
N SER A 70 -0.03 -11.24 -3.51
CA SER A 70 -0.32 -12.58 -4.07
C SER A 70 -0.15 -12.62 -5.60
N SER A 71 -0.23 -11.49 -6.30
CA SER A 71 0.07 -11.34 -7.73
C SER A 71 1.57 -11.39 -8.06
N GLY A 72 2.44 -11.25 -7.05
CA GLY A 72 3.89 -11.11 -7.22
C GLY A 72 4.37 -9.67 -7.43
N GLU A 73 3.48 -8.69 -7.44
CA GLU A 73 3.82 -7.28 -7.51
C GLU A 73 4.35 -6.75 -6.15
N PRO A 74 5.17 -5.68 -6.14
CA PRO A 74 5.55 -5.01 -4.90
C PRO A 74 4.31 -4.58 -4.10
N TYR A 75 4.34 -4.76 -2.78
CA TYR A 75 3.19 -4.47 -1.93
C TYR A 75 2.71 -3.02 -2.06
N ILE A 76 3.64 -2.08 -2.23
CA ILE A 76 3.35 -0.63 -2.37
C ILE A 76 2.35 -0.30 -3.49
N THR A 77 2.18 -1.16 -4.49
CA THR A 77 1.20 -0.96 -5.57
C THR A 77 -0.23 -0.89 -5.03
N HIS A 78 -0.52 -1.60 -3.93
CA HIS A 78 -1.82 -1.56 -3.27
C HIS A 78 -2.10 -0.20 -2.60
N PRO A 79 -1.29 0.33 -1.69
CA PRO A 79 -1.47 1.66 -1.14
C PRO A 79 -1.58 2.76 -2.21
N ILE A 80 -0.80 2.67 -3.29
CA ILE A 80 -0.92 3.61 -4.43
C ILE A 80 -2.32 3.54 -5.05
N ALA A 81 -2.84 2.34 -5.32
CA ALA A 81 -4.15 2.16 -5.94
C ALA A 81 -5.29 2.64 -5.02
N VAL A 82 -5.22 2.36 -3.71
CA VAL A 82 -6.15 2.88 -2.70
C VAL A 82 -6.13 4.41 -2.70
N THR A 83 -4.94 5.01 -2.68
CA THR A 83 -4.78 6.46 -2.73
C THR A 83 -5.32 7.06 -4.03
N ALA A 84 -5.14 6.38 -5.17
CA ALA A 84 -5.70 6.83 -6.45
C ALA A 84 -7.24 6.85 -6.45
N LEU A 85 -7.90 5.93 -5.73
CA LEU A 85 -9.35 5.98 -5.49
C LEU A 85 -9.73 7.17 -4.62
N CYS A 86 -9.01 7.39 -3.51
CA CYS A 86 -9.23 8.56 -2.65
C CYS A 86 -9.02 9.89 -3.42
N ALA A 87 -8.01 9.96 -4.28
CA ALA A 87 -7.75 11.12 -5.14
C ALA A 87 -8.89 11.35 -6.16
N SER A 88 -9.50 10.29 -6.70
CA SER A 88 -10.65 10.43 -7.60
C SER A 88 -11.89 11.00 -6.89
N TRP A 89 -11.98 10.84 -5.58
CA TRP A 89 -13.00 11.47 -4.73
C TRP A 89 -12.58 12.86 -4.20
N LYS A 90 -11.41 13.36 -4.64
CA LYS A 90 -10.85 14.66 -4.27
C LYS A 90 -10.68 14.83 -2.76
N LEU A 91 -10.25 13.76 -2.06
CA LEU A 91 -9.93 13.83 -0.64
C LEU A 91 -8.72 14.73 -0.39
N ASP A 92 -8.63 15.27 0.83
CA ASP A 92 -7.55 16.16 1.24
C ASP A 92 -6.19 15.45 1.39
N VAL A 93 -5.13 16.23 1.50
CA VAL A 93 -3.75 15.74 1.57
C VAL A 93 -3.54 14.77 2.75
N GLN A 94 -4.15 15.00 3.90
CA GLN A 94 -4.01 14.14 5.08
C GLN A 94 -4.63 12.77 4.86
N ALA A 95 -5.81 12.71 4.20
CA ALA A 95 -6.46 11.47 3.82
C ALA A 95 -5.64 10.68 2.78
N LEU A 96 -5.02 11.37 1.80
CA LEU A 96 -4.17 10.72 0.81
C LEU A 96 -2.89 10.15 1.45
N MET A 97 -2.27 10.89 2.36
CA MET A 97 -1.11 10.42 3.13
C MET A 97 -1.49 9.21 3.99
N ALA A 98 -2.64 9.28 4.69
CA ALA A 98 -3.14 8.17 5.49
C ALA A 98 -3.47 6.94 4.62
N ALA A 99 -3.99 7.13 3.41
CA ALA A 99 -4.24 6.03 2.46
C ALA A 99 -2.95 5.35 1.98
N LEU A 100 -1.85 6.09 1.80
CA LEU A 100 -0.53 5.51 1.50
C LEU A 100 0.05 4.72 2.68
N LEU A 101 -0.27 5.12 3.91
CA LEU A 101 0.31 4.59 5.14
C LEU A 101 -0.62 3.60 5.88
N HIS A 102 -1.79 3.26 5.31
CA HIS A 102 -2.87 2.59 6.05
C HIS A 102 -2.46 1.23 6.63
N ASP A 103 -1.62 0.46 5.94
CA ASP A 103 -1.12 -0.84 6.40
C ASP A 103 0.21 -0.76 7.17
N ALA A 104 0.86 0.42 7.23
CA ALA A 104 2.21 0.56 7.77
C ALA A 104 2.30 0.18 9.26
N MET A 105 1.27 0.48 10.05
CA MET A 105 1.22 0.10 11.47
C MET A 105 0.97 -1.39 11.69
N GLU A 106 0.26 -2.06 10.78
CA GLU A 106 -0.09 -3.48 10.92
C GLU A 106 1.00 -4.39 10.40
N ASP A 107 1.51 -4.08 9.21
CA ASP A 107 2.38 -4.97 8.47
C ASP A 107 3.87 -4.66 8.61
N CYS A 108 4.22 -3.43 9.03
CA CYS A 108 5.61 -2.97 9.07
C CYS A 108 6.13 -2.65 10.48
N GLY A 109 5.29 -2.79 11.52
CA GLY A 109 5.69 -2.52 12.90
C GLY A 109 5.93 -1.04 13.21
N ILE A 110 5.49 -0.13 12.34
CA ILE A 110 5.56 1.32 12.55
C ILE A 110 4.59 1.70 13.66
N THR A 111 5.07 2.52 14.61
CA THR A 111 4.25 2.98 15.73
C THR A 111 3.47 4.24 15.39
N LYS A 112 2.40 4.51 16.15
CA LYS A 112 1.68 5.77 16.04
C LYS A 112 2.58 6.98 16.33
N SER A 113 3.54 6.84 17.26
CA SER A 113 4.51 7.90 17.57
C SER A 113 5.37 8.24 16.37
N ASP A 114 5.88 7.23 15.65
CA ASP A 114 6.69 7.44 14.44
C ASP A 114 5.90 8.23 13.37
N LEU A 115 4.61 7.93 13.24
CA LEU A 115 3.74 8.65 12.31
C LEU A 115 3.47 10.10 12.76
N ILE A 116 3.29 10.34 14.08
CA ILE A 116 3.13 11.70 14.63
C ILE A 116 4.37 12.53 14.35
N ASP A 117 5.54 11.99 14.63
CA ASP A 117 6.82 12.69 14.49
C ASP A 117 7.12 13.04 13.02
N ARG A 118 6.68 12.20 12.08
CA ARG A 118 6.99 12.36 10.67
C ARG A 118 5.92 13.11 9.88
N PHE A 119 4.64 12.85 10.15
CA PHE A 119 3.49 13.32 9.35
C PHE A 119 2.48 14.13 10.16
N GLY A 120 2.70 14.27 11.46
CA GLY A 120 1.81 14.97 12.36
C GLY A 120 0.61 14.14 12.87
N SER A 121 0.02 14.63 13.96
CA SER A 121 -1.08 13.96 14.65
C SER A 121 -2.29 13.66 13.76
N PRO A 122 -2.73 14.56 12.85
CA PRO A 122 -3.92 14.30 12.03
C PRO A 122 -3.79 13.05 11.13
N VAL A 123 -2.63 12.85 10.50
CA VAL A 123 -2.37 11.66 9.67
C VAL A 123 -2.28 10.40 10.53
N ALA A 124 -1.55 10.48 11.65
CA ALA A 124 -1.40 9.36 12.57
C ALA A 124 -2.74 8.90 13.19
N GLU A 125 -3.65 9.84 13.49
CA GLU A 125 -5.00 9.50 13.98
C GLU A 125 -5.85 8.78 12.92
N LEU A 126 -5.74 9.18 11.65
CA LEU A 126 -6.44 8.49 10.56
C LEU A 126 -5.93 7.06 10.40
N VAL A 127 -4.60 6.85 10.39
CA VAL A 127 -4.00 5.51 10.26
C VAL A 127 -4.32 4.64 11.48
N ASP A 128 -4.23 5.18 12.70
CA ASP A 128 -4.63 4.48 13.93
C ASP A 128 -6.12 4.08 13.92
N GLY A 129 -6.97 4.96 13.37
CA GLY A 129 -8.39 4.68 13.18
C GLY A 129 -8.64 3.50 12.23
N LEU A 130 -7.89 3.44 11.11
CA LEU A 130 -7.95 2.34 10.13
C LEU A 130 -7.50 1.03 10.77
N THR A 131 -6.34 1.00 11.41
CA THR A 131 -5.79 -0.16 12.12
C THR A 131 -6.76 -0.68 13.19
N LYS A 132 -7.44 0.20 13.92
CA LYS A 132 -8.45 -0.21 14.92
C LYS A 132 -9.67 -0.84 14.29
N LEU A 133 -10.09 -0.41 13.11
CA LEU A 133 -11.18 -1.05 12.39
C LEU A 133 -10.80 -2.47 11.93
N ASP A 134 -9.56 -2.69 11.51
CA ASP A 134 -9.09 -3.99 11.01
C ASP A 134 -8.89 -5.04 12.11
N LYS A 135 -8.46 -4.63 13.30
CA LYS A 135 -8.24 -5.52 14.45
C LYS A 135 -9.51 -6.06 15.10
N LEU A 136 -10.68 -5.78 14.54
CA LEU A 136 -11.94 -6.24 15.08
C LEU A 136 -12.18 -7.71 14.69
N GLN A 137 -11.81 -8.64 15.60
CA GLN A 137 -12.16 -10.05 15.47
C GLN A 137 -13.52 -10.31 16.14
N PHE A 138 -14.32 -11.15 15.51
CA PHE A 138 -15.71 -11.38 15.88
C PHE A 138 -15.98 -12.86 16.14
N ASN A 139 -16.80 -13.16 17.15
CA ASN A 139 -17.07 -14.55 17.57
C ASN A 139 -18.29 -15.18 16.87
N THR A 140 -19.26 -14.38 16.42
CA THR A 140 -20.41 -14.85 15.65
C THR A 140 -20.80 -13.91 14.51
N ARG A 141 -21.52 -14.41 13.49
CA ARG A 141 -21.87 -13.63 12.29
C ARG A 141 -22.88 -12.51 12.58
N GLU A 142 -23.83 -12.72 13.49
CA GLU A 142 -24.89 -11.75 13.81
C GLU A 142 -24.40 -10.68 14.78
N GLU A 143 -23.65 -11.06 15.83
CA GLU A 143 -22.97 -10.12 16.73
C GLU A 143 -21.95 -9.27 15.97
N ASN A 144 -21.30 -9.85 14.97
CA ASN A 144 -20.35 -9.21 14.07
C ASN A 144 -20.96 -8.05 13.30
N GLN A 145 -22.15 -8.22 12.71
CA GLN A 145 -22.78 -7.18 11.92
C GLN A 145 -23.17 -5.96 12.77
N ALA A 146 -23.77 -6.18 13.92
CA ALA A 146 -24.19 -5.12 14.83
C ALA A 146 -22.99 -4.35 15.40
N GLU A 147 -21.94 -5.09 15.81
CA GLU A 147 -20.74 -4.48 16.39
C GLU A 147 -19.88 -3.79 15.30
N SER A 148 -19.77 -4.35 14.09
CA SER A 148 -19.14 -3.70 12.95
C SER A 148 -19.84 -2.39 12.59
N PHE A 149 -21.17 -2.41 12.54
CA PHE A 149 -21.97 -1.21 12.28
C PHE A 149 -21.78 -0.15 13.35
N ARG A 150 -21.81 -0.54 14.63
CA ARG A 150 -21.55 0.37 15.77
C ARG A 150 -20.17 1.00 15.69
N LYS A 151 -19.14 0.22 15.38
CA LYS A 151 -17.75 0.70 15.29
C LYS A 151 -17.53 1.58 14.07
N MET A 152 -18.16 1.23 12.95
CA MET A 152 -18.20 2.10 11.78
C MET A 152 -18.83 3.46 12.13
N LEU A 153 -19.97 3.48 12.85
CA LEU A 153 -20.59 4.71 13.32
C LEU A 153 -19.68 5.50 14.25
N LEU A 154 -18.97 4.83 15.17
CA LEU A 154 -18.02 5.48 16.08
C LEU A 154 -16.80 6.05 15.34
N ALA A 155 -16.29 5.35 14.32
CA ALA A 155 -15.22 5.84 13.46
C ALA A 155 -15.68 7.05 12.63
N MET A 156 -16.88 7.00 12.05
CA MET A 156 -17.50 8.13 11.33
C MET A 156 -17.70 9.35 12.25
N ALA A 157 -18.06 9.12 13.51
CA ALA A 157 -18.23 10.21 14.49
C ALA A 157 -16.90 10.90 14.86
N ARG A 158 -15.77 10.21 14.68
CA ARG A 158 -14.44 10.79 14.89
C ARG A 158 -13.93 11.47 13.62
N ASP A 159 -13.87 10.74 12.52
CA ASP A 159 -13.43 11.24 11.22
C ASP A 159 -13.96 10.36 10.08
N VAL A 160 -14.85 10.91 9.26
CA VAL A 160 -15.45 10.18 8.13
C VAL A 160 -14.42 9.70 7.10
N ARG A 161 -13.26 10.36 7.02
CA ARG A 161 -12.18 9.98 6.08
C ARG A 161 -11.67 8.57 6.35
N VAL A 162 -11.68 8.09 7.59
CA VAL A 162 -11.33 6.71 7.95
C VAL A 162 -12.21 5.70 7.19
N ILE A 163 -13.52 5.94 7.13
CA ILE A 163 -14.44 5.06 6.39
C ILE A 163 -14.23 5.18 4.88
N LEU A 164 -13.99 6.38 4.35
CA LEU A 164 -13.74 6.57 2.93
C LEU A 164 -12.48 5.83 2.47
N ILE A 165 -11.39 5.93 3.24
CA ILE A 165 -10.15 5.19 2.95
C ILE A 165 -10.40 3.69 3.03
N LYS A 166 -11.14 3.21 4.03
CA LYS A 166 -11.47 1.79 4.17
C LYS A 166 -12.32 1.27 3.02
N LEU A 167 -13.28 2.07 2.52
CA LEU A 167 -14.05 1.73 1.32
C LEU A 167 -13.17 1.67 0.08
N ALA A 168 -12.18 2.57 -0.06
CA ALA A 168 -11.21 2.52 -1.14
C ALA A 168 -10.35 1.25 -1.09
N ASP A 169 -9.86 0.88 0.10
CA ASP A 169 -9.13 -0.36 0.35
C ASP A 169 -9.96 -1.59 -0.05
N ARG A 170 -11.18 -1.71 0.47
CA ARG A 170 -12.10 -2.80 0.12
C ARG A 170 -12.40 -2.86 -1.38
N THR A 171 -12.64 -1.71 -2.00
CA THR A 171 -12.89 -1.62 -3.44
C THR A 171 -11.70 -2.16 -4.24
N HIS A 172 -10.47 -1.80 -3.85
CA HIS A 172 -9.28 -2.31 -4.51
C HIS A 172 -9.10 -3.81 -4.29
N ASN A 173 -9.27 -4.30 -3.05
CA ASN A 173 -9.19 -5.72 -2.73
C ASN A 173 -10.22 -6.55 -3.51
N MET A 174 -11.45 -6.05 -3.68
CA MET A 174 -12.47 -6.70 -4.52
C MET A 174 -12.08 -6.75 -6.00
N ARG A 175 -11.45 -5.71 -6.53
CA ARG A 175 -10.97 -5.66 -7.94
C ARG A 175 -9.83 -6.64 -8.21
N THR A 176 -9.02 -6.97 -7.18
CA THR A 176 -7.86 -7.86 -7.27
C THR A 176 -8.13 -9.27 -6.71
N LEU A 177 -9.40 -9.62 -6.47
CA LEU A 177 -9.78 -10.96 -5.96
C LEU A 177 -9.33 -12.09 -6.89
N SER A 178 -9.32 -11.89 -8.21
CA SER A 178 -8.85 -12.87 -9.19
C SER A 178 -7.42 -13.34 -8.96
N ASP A 179 -6.59 -12.50 -8.37
CA ASP A 179 -5.18 -12.75 -8.12
C ASP A 179 -4.93 -13.51 -6.81
N MET A 180 -6.01 -13.81 -6.07
CA MET A 180 -5.96 -14.48 -4.78
C MET A 180 -6.49 -15.93 -4.87
N PRO A 181 -6.00 -16.84 -4.00
CA PRO A 181 -6.56 -18.18 -3.86
C PRO A 181 -8.05 -18.12 -3.51
N ARG A 182 -8.86 -19.02 -4.10
CA ARG A 182 -10.31 -19.09 -3.87
C ARG A 182 -10.71 -19.19 -2.39
N SER A 183 -9.86 -19.78 -1.56
CA SER A 183 -10.07 -19.87 -0.11
C SER A 183 -10.13 -18.51 0.60
N LYS A 184 -9.54 -17.46 0.02
CA LYS A 184 -9.60 -16.08 0.55
C LYS A 184 -10.84 -15.31 0.05
N TRP A 185 -11.46 -15.73 -1.06
CA TRP A 185 -12.57 -15.00 -1.67
C TRP A 185 -13.77 -14.85 -0.72
N GLN A 186 -14.17 -15.96 -0.05
CA GLN A 186 -15.31 -15.93 0.88
C GLN A 186 -15.07 -14.99 2.06
N ARG A 187 -13.84 -14.97 2.60
CA ARG A 187 -13.50 -14.07 3.71
C ARG A 187 -13.59 -12.60 3.27
N ILE A 188 -12.94 -12.24 2.15
CA ILE A 188 -12.89 -10.86 1.67
C ILE A 188 -14.27 -10.36 1.20
N SER A 189 -15.11 -11.23 0.64
CA SER A 189 -16.46 -10.85 0.20
C SER A 189 -17.49 -10.78 1.34
N SER A 190 -17.18 -11.31 2.52
CA SER A 190 -18.07 -11.30 3.70
C SER A 190 -17.70 -10.21 4.71
N GLU A 191 -16.54 -9.62 4.59
CA GLU A 191 -16.07 -8.46 5.36
C GLU A 191 -16.57 -7.14 4.75
#